data_5e244a6390439001da7638502fe3d9d4
#
_entry.id   5e244a6390439001da7638502fe3d9d4
#
_cell.length_a   1.000
_cell.length_b   1.000
_cell.length_c   1.000
_cell.angle_alpha   90.00
_cell.angle_beta   90.00
_cell.angle_gamma   90.00
#
_symmetry.space_group_name_H-M   'P 1'
#
loop_
_entity.id
_entity.type
_entity.pdbx_description
1 polymer ?
#
loop_
_entity_poly.entity_id
_entity_poly.type
_entity_poly.pdbx_seq_one_letter_code
_entity_poly.pdbx_strand_id
1 'polypeptide(L)'
;MAVYNYDVVVLGSGPAGEGAAMNAAKAGRKVAVVDNRPLVGGNCTHLGTIPSKALRHSVRQIMQYNTNPLFRQIGEPRWFSFPDVLKSAERVIAKQVASRTGYYARNRIDVFFGTASFSDEQTVEVVCASGVVEKLVAKQIVIATGSRPYRPADVDFHHPRIYDSDTILSLTHTPRRIIIYGAGVIGSEYASIFSGLGVLVDLIDNRDQLLSFLDDEISDALSYHL
;
A
#
# COMPACT_ATOMS: atom_id res chain seq x y z
N MET A 1 -22.86 -24.84 -3.22
CA MET A 1 -22.77 -23.36 -3.19
C MET A 1 -23.47 -22.92 -1.90
N ALA A 2 -22.75 -22.33 -0.97
CA ALA A 2 -23.33 -21.79 0.26
C ALA A 2 -23.91 -20.40 -0.02
N VAL A 3 -25.04 -20.08 0.62
CA VAL A 3 -25.71 -18.77 0.52
C VAL A 3 -25.73 -18.13 1.91
N TYR A 4 -25.24 -16.91 2.01
CA TYR A 4 -25.15 -16.15 3.25
C TYR A 4 -25.94 -14.85 3.13
N ASN A 5 -26.65 -14.47 4.20
CA ASN A 5 -27.43 -13.23 4.25
C ASN A 5 -26.80 -12.23 5.20
N TYR A 6 -26.64 -10.99 4.72
CA TYR A 6 -26.06 -9.85 5.44
C TYR A 6 -26.94 -8.59 5.32
N ASP A 7 -26.77 -7.66 6.23
CA ASP A 7 -27.32 -6.32 6.06
C ASP A 7 -26.43 -5.50 5.11
N VAL A 8 -25.10 -5.68 5.24
CA VAL A 8 -24.10 -4.94 4.43
C VAL A 8 -23.00 -5.91 3.97
N VAL A 9 -22.70 -5.90 2.68
CA VAL A 9 -21.50 -6.51 2.11
C VAL A 9 -20.58 -5.41 1.62
N VAL A 10 -19.31 -5.47 1.99
CA VAL A 10 -18.28 -4.49 1.61
C VAL A 10 -17.26 -5.16 0.71
N LEU A 11 -17.04 -4.62 -0.47
CA LEU A 11 -16.06 -5.11 -1.45
C LEU A 11 -14.74 -4.34 -1.30
N GLY A 12 -13.75 -4.99 -0.70
CA GLY A 12 -12.44 -4.45 -0.38
C GLY A 12 -12.25 -4.21 1.12
N SER A 13 -11.12 -4.67 1.66
CA SER A 13 -10.72 -4.54 3.08
C SER A 13 -9.72 -3.40 3.33
N GLY A 14 -9.53 -2.50 2.35
CA GLY A 14 -8.71 -1.29 2.50
C GLY A 14 -9.33 -0.28 3.47
N PRO A 15 -8.69 0.88 3.71
CA PRO A 15 -9.16 1.85 4.70
C PRO A 15 -10.62 2.27 4.55
N ALA A 16 -11.10 2.45 3.32
CA ALA A 16 -12.49 2.81 3.05
C ALA A 16 -13.44 1.68 3.42
N GLY A 17 -13.12 0.44 3.00
CA GLY A 17 -13.93 -0.74 3.33
C GLY A 17 -13.90 -1.08 4.82
N GLU A 18 -12.73 -1.01 5.47
CA GLU A 18 -12.60 -1.16 6.92
C GLU A 18 -13.50 -0.16 7.65
N GLY A 19 -13.42 1.13 7.25
CA GLY A 19 -14.25 2.18 7.83
C GLY A 19 -15.75 1.91 7.69
N ALA A 20 -16.20 1.53 6.48
CA ALA A 20 -17.58 1.20 6.22
C ALA A 20 -18.05 -0.01 7.04
N ALA A 21 -17.29 -1.11 7.04
CA ALA A 21 -17.61 -2.34 7.75
C ALA A 21 -17.68 -2.12 9.27
N MET A 22 -16.71 -1.39 9.84
CA MET A 22 -16.69 -1.11 11.29
C MET A 22 -17.86 -0.23 11.71
N ASN A 23 -18.21 0.80 10.93
CA ASN A 23 -19.35 1.65 11.25
C ASN A 23 -20.67 0.89 11.15
N ALA A 24 -20.87 0.08 10.12
CA ALA A 24 -22.06 -0.76 9.98
C ALA A 24 -22.19 -1.78 11.14
N ALA A 25 -21.10 -2.46 11.50
CA ALA A 25 -21.10 -3.41 12.61
C ALA A 25 -21.41 -2.75 13.96
N LYS A 26 -20.83 -1.55 14.23
CA LYS A 26 -21.15 -0.77 15.44
C LYS A 26 -22.60 -0.28 15.47
N ALA A 27 -23.24 -0.12 14.34
CA ALA A 27 -24.67 0.16 14.21
C ALA A 27 -25.54 -1.10 14.33
N GLY A 28 -24.98 -2.23 14.76
CA GLY A 28 -25.71 -3.50 14.98
C GLY A 28 -26.07 -4.24 13.69
N ARG A 29 -25.44 -3.92 12.55
CA ARG A 29 -25.68 -4.60 11.28
C ARG A 29 -24.85 -5.87 11.17
N LYS A 30 -25.40 -6.90 10.52
CA LYS A 30 -24.64 -8.09 10.12
C LYS A 30 -23.84 -7.78 8.86
N VAL A 31 -22.50 -7.85 8.96
CA VAL A 31 -21.58 -7.36 7.93
C VAL A 31 -20.66 -8.45 7.43
N ALA A 32 -20.44 -8.51 6.12
CA ALA A 32 -19.33 -9.23 5.50
C ALA A 32 -18.42 -8.29 4.73
N VAL A 33 -17.13 -8.65 4.66
CA VAL A 33 -16.11 -8.00 3.83
C VAL A 33 -15.57 -9.03 2.86
N VAL A 34 -15.43 -8.65 1.60
CA VAL A 34 -14.78 -9.47 0.57
C VAL A 34 -13.49 -8.80 0.12
N ASP A 35 -12.41 -9.55 0.07
CA ASP A 35 -11.14 -9.06 -0.49
C ASP A 35 -10.53 -10.11 -1.41
N ASN A 36 -9.95 -9.68 -2.53
CA ASN A 36 -9.30 -10.58 -3.48
C ASN A 36 -7.87 -10.98 -3.05
N ARG A 37 -7.32 -10.35 -2.05
CA ARG A 37 -6.05 -10.72 -1.43
C ARG A 37 -6.29 -11.67 -0.26
N PRO A 38 -5.36 -12.57 0.04
CA PRO A 38 -5.50 -13.53 1.15
C PRO A 38 -5.35 -12.90 2.53
N LEU A 39 -5.09 -11.60 2.61
CA LEU A 39 -4.90 -10.84 3.84
C LEU A 39 -5.64 -9.50 3.76
N VAL A 40 -6.24 -9.10 4.87
CA VAL A 40 -6.96 -7.83 4.99
C VAL A 40 -6.03 -6.61 4.98
N GLY A 41 -6.56 -5.43 4.64
CA GLY A 41 -5.85 -4.15 4.72
C GLY A 41 -5.70 -3.42 3.39
N GLY A 42 -6.00 -4.09 2.27
CA GLY A 42 -5.96 -3.51 0.91
C GLY A 42 -4.59 -2.95 0.52
N ASN A 43 -4.53 -2.23 -0.60
CA ASN A 43 -3.28 -1.67 -1.14
C ASN A 43 -2.57 -0.73 -0.15
N CYS A 44 -3.30 0.05 0.63
CA CYS A 44 -2.71 0.95 1.61
C CYS A 44 -1.80 0.23 2.61
N THR A 45 -2.19 -0.96 3.07
CA THR A 45 -1.42 -1.76 4.02
C THR A 45 -0.30 -2.53 3.35
N HIS A 46 -0.53 -3.08 2.17
CA HIS A 46 0.39 -4.04 1.55
C HIS A 46 1.36 -3.43 0.55
N LEU A 47 0.96 -2.39 -0.19
CA LEU A 47 1.71 -1.88 -1.35
C LEU A 47 1.91 -0.37 -1.35
N GLY A 48 1.05 0.39 -0.65
CA GLY A 48 1.07 1.85 -0.70
C GLY A 48 1.65 2.51 0.55
N THR A 49 0.78 3.18 1.29
CA THR A 49 1.14 4.11 2.36
C THR A 49 1.95 3.46 3.50
N ILE A 50 1.56 2.28 3.98
CA ILE A 50 2.24 1.65 5.12
C ILE A 50 3.67 1.23 4.76
N PRO A 51 3.92 0.48 3.66
CA PRO A 51 5.28 0.15 3.24
C PRO A 51 6.16 1.37 3.01
N SER A 52 5.70 2.35 2.23
CA SER A 52 6.53 3.50 1.87
C SER A 52 6.91 4.35 3.09
N LYS A 53 5.97 4.58 4.02
CA LYS A 53 6.26 5.29 5.28
C LYS A 53 7.22 4.50 6.18
N ALA A 54 7.08 3.17 6.25
CA ALA A 54 7.99 2.33 7.02
C ALA A 54 9.41 2.35 6.41
N LEU A 55 9.53 2.26 5.08
CA LEU A 55 10.80 2.40 4.37
C LEU A 55 11.43 3.77 4.64
N ARG A 56 10.67 4.85 4.42
CA ARG A 56 11.15 6.22 4.64
C ARG A 56 11.60 6.45 6.08
N HIS A 57 10.86 5.92 7.05
CA HIS A 57 11.25 5.99 8.47
C HIS A 57 12.59 5.31 8.73
N SER A 58 12.77 4.08 8.25
CA SER A 58 14.01 3.33 8.42
C SER A 58 15.19 4.01 7.75
N VAL A 59 15.01 4.51 6.52
CA VAL A 59 16.04 5.25 5.79
C VAL A 59 16.43 6.53 6.53
N ARG A 60 15.45 7.27 7.05
CA ARG A 60 15.72 8.47 7.87
C ARG A 60 16.55 8.17 9.11
N GLN A 61 16.27 7.06 9.80
CA GLN A 61 17.07 6.63 10.96
C GLN A 61 18.52 6.32 10.58
N ILE A 62 18.73 5.63 9.44
CA ILE A 62 20.06 5.34 8.90
C ILE A 62 20.80 6.64 8.59
N MET A 63 20.15 7.57 7.89
CA MET A 63 20.74 8.87 7.58
C MET A 63 21.10 9.65 8.85
N GLN A 64 20.20 9.70 9.83
CA GLN A 64 20.46 10.37 11.11
C GLN A 64 21.63 9.73 11.87
N TYR A 65 21.75 8.41 11.88
CA TYR A 65 22.90 7.73 12.47
C TYR A 65 24.19 8.13 11.75
N ASN A 66 24.21 8.09 10.42
CA ASN A 66 25.40 8.36 9.63
C ASN A 66 25.86 9.83 9.65
N THR A 67 24.94 10.78 9.86
CA THR A 67 25.23 12.21 9.87
C THR A 67 25.47 12.79 11.24
N ASN A 68 25.03 12.13 12.31
CA ASN A 68 25.15 12.65 13.67
C ASN A 68 26.61 12.56 14.16
N PRO A 69 27.23 13.68 14.58
CA PRO A 69 28.61 13.69 15.06
C PRO A 69 28.86 12.78 16.28
N LEU A 70 27.88 12.59 17.16
CA LEU A 70 28.00 11.72 18.32
C LEU A 70 28.15 10.25 17.92
N PHE A 71 27.37 9.82 16.93
CA PHE A 71 27.43 8.42 16.46
C PHE A 71 28.72 8.12 15.68
N ARG A 72 29.29 9.12 15.01
CA ARG A 72 30.59 9.00 14.35
C ARG A 72 31.74 8.73 15.32
N GLN A 73 31.60 9.09 16.59
CA GLN A 73 32.61 8.82 17.62
C GLN A 73 32.60 7.36 18.10
N ILE A 74 31.49 6.65 17.92
CA ILE A 74 31.29 5.29 18.41
C ILE A 74 31.24 4.22 17.31
N GLY A 75 31.24 4.61 16.05
CA GLY A 75 31.24 3.65 14.94
C GLY A 75 31.32 4.30 13.56
N GLU A 76 31.68 3.47 12.60
CA GLU A 76 31.69 3.83 11.19
C GLU A 76 30.27 3.97 10.61
N PRO A 77 30.08 4.77 9.53
CA PRO A 77 28.81 4.84 8.81
C PRO A 77 28.30 3.46 8.41
N ARG A 78 27.00 3.24 8.57
CA ARG A 78 26.35 1.97 8.24
C ARG A 78 25.52 2.11 6.96
N TRP A 79 25.70 1.16 6.06
CA TRP A 79 24.98 1.07 4.80
C TRP A 79 24.12 -0.17 4.78
N PHE A 80 22.89 -0.03 4.36
CA PHE A 80 21.92 -1.12 4.28
C PHE A 80 21.41 -1.21 2.85
N SER A 81 21.18 -2.42 2.39
CA SER A 81 20.56 -2.65 1.10
C SER A 81 19.06 -2.32 1.15
N PHE A 82 18.46 -2.02 0.00
CA PHE A 82 17.01 -1.85 -0.09
C PHE A 82 16.24 -3.08 0.45
N PRO A 83 16.61 -4.34 0.11
CA PRO A 83 16.00 -5.53 0.71
C PRO A 83 16.09 -5.60 2.24
N ASP A 84 17.17 -5.11 2.86
CA ASP A 84 17.28 -5.10 4.31
C ASP A 84 16.31 -4.10 4.96
N VAL A 85 16.16 -2.93 4.34
CA VAL A 85 15.18 -1.92 4.79
C VAL A 85 13.76 -2.43 4.55
N LEU A 86 13.52 -3.14 3.45
CA LEU A 86 12.21 -3.74 3.14
C LEU A 86 11.76 -4.75 4.20
N LYS A 87 12.66 -5.59 4.72
CA LYS A 87 12.35 -6.51 5.84
C LYS A 87 11.82 -5.79 7.08
N SER A 88 12.26 -4.54 7.31
CA SER A 88 11.72 -3.72 8.40
C SER A 88 10.27 -3.28 8.11
N ALA A 89 9.98 -2.91 6.87
CA ALA A 89 8.63 -2.57 6.45
C ALA A 89 7.67 -3.78 6.51
N GLU A 90 8.13 -4.98 6.11
CA GLU A 90 7.35 -6.22 6.19
C GLU A 90 6.88 -6.53 7.61
N ARG A 91 7.73 -6.29 8.61
CA ARG A 91 7.34 -6.43 10.03
C ARG A 91 6.22 -5.48 10.44
N VAL A 92 6.25 -4.25 9.93
CA VAL A 92 5.19 -3.26 10.17
C VAL A 92 3.89 -3.70 9.51
N ILE A 93 3.97 -4.16 8.24
CA ILE A 93 2.83 -4.68 7.50
C ILE A 93 2.18 -5.85 8.25
N ALA A 94 2.97 -6.83 8.68
CA ALA A 94 2.47 -8.00 9.41
C ALA A 94 1.74 -7.60 10.71
N LYS A 95 2.28 -6.63 11.47
CA LYS A 95 1.62 -6.09 12.66
C LYS A 95 0.31 -5.39 12.33
N GLN A 96 0.26 -4.63 11.24
CA GLN A 96 -0.94 -3.94 10.77
C GLN A 96 -2.03 -4.94 10.35
N VAL A 97 -1.66 -5.98 9.61
CA VAL A 97 -2.58 -7.06 9.20
C VAL A 97 -3.16 -7.77 10.42
N ALA A 98 -2.32 -8.18 11.37
CA ALA A 98 -2.76 -8.84 12.60
C ALA A 98 -3.75 -7.97 13.40
N SER A 99 -3.47 -6.67 13.53
CA SER A 99 -4.37 -5.72 14.20
C SER A 99 -5.73 -5.63 13.51
N ARG A 100 -5.76 -5.51 12.18
CA ARG A 100 -7.00 -5.43 11.37
C ARG A 100 -7.80 -6.71 11.43
N THR A 101 -7.15 -7.86 11.31
CA THR A 101 -7.80 -9.17 11.49
C THR A 101 -8.49 -9.26 12.85
N GLY A 102 -7.80 -8.80 13.91
CA GLY A 102 -8.38 -8.72 15.25
C GLY A 102 -9.55 -7.72 15.34
N TYR A 103 -9.54 -6.63 14.58
CA TYR A 103 -10.68 -5.70 14.54
C TYR A 103 -11.92 -6.34 13.91
N TYR A 104 -11.79 -7.03 12.77
CA TYR A 104 -12.88 -7.75 12.13
C TYR A 104 -13.45 -8.81 13.06
N ALA A 105 -12.61 -9.64 13.67
CA ALA A 105 -13.04 -10.70 14.59
C ALA A 105 -13.81 -10.16 15.81
N ARG A 106 -13.28 -9.10 16.48
CA ARG A 106 -13.94 -8.50 17.64
C ARG A 106 -15.30 -7.87 17.32
N ASN A 107 -15.46 -7.37 16.11
CA ASN A 107 -16.72 -6.78 15.66
C ASN A 107 -17.64 -7.79 14.96
N ARG A 108 -17.29 -9.07 14.95
CA ARG A 108 -18.09 -10.17 14.34
C ARG A 108 -18.38 -9.91 12.87
N ILE A 109 -17.40 -9.40 12.16
CA ILE A 109 -17.48 -9.18 10.72
C ILE A 109 -16.87 -10.38 10.04
N ASP A 110 -17.64 -11.03 9.16
CA ASP A 110 -17.18 -12.17 8.37
C ASP A 110 -16.29 -11.65 7.22
N VAL A 111 -15.16 -12.33 6.98
CA VAL A 111 -14.23 -11.95 5.91
C VAL A 111 -14.11 -13.11 4.92
N PHE A 112 -14.39 -12.82 3.66
CA PHE A 112 -14.30 -13.76 2.54
C PHE A 112 -13.14 -13.37 1.64
N PHE A 113 -12.30 -14.34 1.28
CA PHE A 113 -11.16 -14.12 0.39
C PHE A 113 -11.44 -14.72 -0.99
N GLY A 114 -11.59 -13.86 -1.99
CA GLY A 114 -11.88 -14.25 -3.36
C GLY A 114 -12.21 -13.06 -4.25
N THR A 115 -12.41 -13.36 -5.53
CA THR A 115 -12.83 -12.36 -6.51
C THR A 115 -14.36 -12.23 -6.48
N ALA A 116 -14.83 -11.02 -6.18
CA ALA A 116 -16.25 -10.69 -6.13
C ALA A 116 -16.77 -10.26 -7.50
N SER A 117 -17.96 -10.73 -7.86
CA SER A 117 -18.75 -10.26 -8.99
C SER A 117 -20.23 -10.16 -8.63
N PHE A 118 -20.93 -9.22 -9.23
CA PHE A 118 -22.37 -9.12 -9.04
C PHE A 118 -23.09 -10.18 -9.91
N SER A 119 -24.00 -10.95 -9.31
CA SER A 119 -24.96 -11.76 -10.07
C SER A 119 -26.30 -11.07 -10.23
N ASP A 120 -26.67 -10.19 -9.32
CA ASP A 120 -27.78 -9.25 -9.38
C ASP A 120 -27.54 -8.04 -8.46
N GLU A 121 -28.52 -7.13 -8.31
CA GLU A 121 -28.40 -5.90 -7.53
C GLU A 121 -28.10 -6.10 -6.03
N GLN A 122 -28.45 -7.28 -5.49
CA GLN A 122 -28.32 -7.59 -4.06
C GLN A 122 -27.44 -8.82 -3.79
N THR A 123 -26.94 -9.48 -4.86
CA THR A 123 -26.18 -10.72 -4.73
C THR A 123 -24.77 -10.58 -5.30
N VAL A 124 -23.79 -10.89 -4.46
CA VAL A 124 -22.37 -10.97 -4.84
C VAL A 124 -21.94 -12.44 -4.83
N GLU A 125 -21.38 -12.91 -5.91
CA GLU A 125 -20.67 -14.18 -6.00
C GLU A 125 -19.18 -13.96 -5.70
N VAL A 126 -18.63 -14.78 -4.80
CA VAL A 126 -17.21 -14.75 -4.42
C VAL A 126 -16.55 -16.04 -4.87
N VAL A 127 -15.66 -15.95 -5.82
CA VAL A 127 -14.85 -17.09 -6.30
C VAL A 127 -13.57 -17.14 -5.46
N CYS A 128 -13.51 -18.11 -4.55
CA CYS A 128 -12.35 -18.36 -3.70
C CYS A 128 -11.18 -18.95 -4.49
N ALA A 129 -9.96 -18.84 -3.96
CA ALA A 129 -8.76 -19.43 -4.59
C ALA A 129 -8.85 -20.96 -4.79
N SER A 130 -9.66 -21.64 -3.98
CA SER A 130 -9.95 -23.08 -4.11
C SER A 130 -10.91 -23.43 -5.27
N GLY A 131 -11.47 -22.44 -5.97
CA GLY A 131 -12.53 -22.60 -6.97
C GLY A 131 -13.94 -22.73 -6.36
N VAL A 132 -14.08 -22.72 -5.04
CA VAL A 132 -15.39 -22.68 -4.39
C VAL A 132 -16.04 -21.33 -4.65
N VAL A 133 -17.34 -21.36 -5.01
CA VAL A 133 -18.14 -20.15 -5.20
C VAL A 133 -19.12 -20.01 -4.04
N GLU A 134 -19.08 -18.88 -3.37
CA GLU A 134 -19.98 -18.50 -2.29
C GLU A 134 -20.89 -17.34 -2.74
N LYS A 135 -22.15 -17.37 -2.31
CA LYS A 135 -23.14 -16.31 -2.61
C LYS A 135 -23.43 -15.49 -1.35
N LEU A 136 -23.21 -14.20 -1.45
CA LEU A 136 -23.53 -13.25 -0.38
C LEU A 136 -24.71 -12.38 -0.83
N VAL A 137 -25.83 -12.51 -0.14
CA VAL A 137 -27.01 -11.66 -0.38
C VAL A 137 -27.01 -10.54 0.64
N ALA A 138 -27.14 -9.30 0.21
CA ALA A 138 -27.08 -8.13 1.06
C ALA A 138 -28.17 -7.09 0.74
N LYS A 139 -28.66 -6.41 1.77
CA LYS A 139 -29.57 -5.27 1.59
C LYS A 139 -28.85 -4.06 0.99
N GLN A 140 -27.55 -3.94 1.31
CA GLN A 140 -26.69 -2.85 0.84
C GLN A 140 -25.29 -3.40 0.50
N ILE A 141 -24.71 -2.92 -0.59
CA ILE A 141 -23.36 -3.27 -1.00
C ILE A 141 -22.53 -2.01 -1.09
N VAL A 142 -21.36 -2.02 -0.45
CA VAL A 142 -20.39 -0.92 -0.47
C VAL A 142 -19.20 -1.32 -1.35
N ILE A 143 -18.97 -0.58 -2.43
CA ILE A 143 -17.84 -0.79 -3.32
C ILE A 143 -16.65 0.04 -2.82
N ALA A 144 -15.62 -0.62 -2.28
CA ALA A 144 -14.42 -0.02 -1.71
C ALA A 144 -13.15 -0.67 -2.27
N THR A 145 -13.14 -0.97 -3.57
CA THR A 145 -12.12 -1.77 -4.27
C THR A 145 -10.78 -1.06 -4.45
N GLY A 146 -10.71 0.23 -4.09
CA GLY A 146 -9.48 1.01 -4.11
C GLY A 146 -9.00 1.35 -5.53
N SER A 147 -7.69 1.49 -5.67
CA SER A 147 -7.01 1.85 -6.92
C SER A 147 -5.75 1.01 -7.11
N ARG A 148 -5.21 1.06 -8.31
CA ARG A 148 -3.94 0.45 -8.71
C ARG A 148 -3.13 1.43 -9.53
N PRO A 149 -1.80 1.27 -9.62
CA PRO A 149 -0.97 2.09 -10.48
C PRO A 149 -1.45 2.07 -11.92
N TYR A 150 -1.44 3.24 -12.56
CA TYR A 150 -1.66 3.31 -14.00
C TYR A 150 -0.42 2.77 -14.72
N ARG A 151 -0.65 1.92 -15.72
CA ARG A 151 0.39 1.35 -16.59
C ARG A 151 0.13 1.81 -18.02
N PRO A 152 0.94 2.75 -18.55
CA PRO A 152 0.87 3.15 -19.94
C PRO A 152 1.08 1.96 -20.87
N ALA A 153 0.37 1.94 -22.00
CA ALA A 153 0.42 0.82 -22.94
C ALA A 153 1.75 0.72 -23.72
N ASP A 154 2.49 1.82 -23.80
CA ASP A 154 3.80 1.94 -24.45
C ASP A 154 4.96 1.57 -23.51
N VAL A 155 4.70 1.22 -22.25
CA VAL A 155 5.71 0.79 -21.27
C VAL A 155 5.57 -0.70 -20.97
N ASP A 156 6.61 -1.46 -21.21
CA ASP A 156 6.63 -2.91 -20.93
C ASP A 156 6.90 -3.19 -19.45
N PHE A 157 5.85 -3.32 -18.65
CA PHE A 157 5.94 -3.69 -17.22
C PHE A 157 6.29 -5.16 -16.96
N HIS A 158 6.50 -5.97 -18.00
CA HIS A 158 7.09 -7.31 -17.86
C HIS A 158 8.62 -7.28 -17.91
N HIS A 159 9.21 -6.16 -18.30
CA HIS A 159 10.65 -6.00 -18.30
C HIS A 159 11.20 -6.02 -16.87
N PRO A 160 12.26 -6.81 -16.56
CA PRO A 160 12.75 -7.03 -15.19
C PRO A 160 13.37 -5.80 -14.50
N ARG A 161 13.52 -4.68 -15.20
CA ARG A 161 14.03 -3.41 -14.66
C ARG A 161 13.00 -2.30 -14.65
N ILE A 162 11.73 -2.60 -14.98
CA ILE A 162 10.65 -1.62 -14.95
C ILE A 162 9.68 -1.99 -13.84
N TYR A 163 9.45 -1.06 -12.95
CA TYR A 163 8.62 -1.23 -11.76
C TYR A 163 7.57 -0.11 -11.71
N ASP A 164 6.41 -0.41 -11.19
CA ASP A 164 5.48 0.58 -10.67
C ASP A 164 5.57 0.67 -9.14
N SER A 165 4.76 1.51 -8.52
CA SER A 165 4.76 1.71 -7.07
C SER A 165 4.39 0.46 -6.27
N ASP A 166 3.69 -0.50 -6.88
CA ASP A 166 3.33 -1.76 -6.23
C ASP A 166 4.48 -2.78 -6.36
N THR A 167 5.06 -2.89 -7.56
CA THR A 167 6.07 -3.90 -7.87
C THR A 167 7.47 -3.54 -7.38
N ILE A 168 7.76 -2.27 -7.12
CA ILE A 168 9.07 -1.84 -6.57
C ILE A 168 9.37 -2.51 -5.21
N LEU A 169 8.35 -2.90 -4.45
CA LEU A 169 8.51 -3.63 -3.20
C LEU A 169 9.02 -5.07 -3.39
N SER A 170 9.07 -5.57 -4.62
CA SER A 170 9.69 -6.87 -4.95
C SER A 170 11.15 -6.77 -5.37
N LEU A 171 11.75 -5.59 -5.34
CA LEU A 171 13.15 -5.38 -5.73
C LEU A 171 14.11 -6.13 -4.82
N THR A 172 14.91 -7.01 -5.39
CA THR A 172 15.80 -7.96 -4.65
C THR A 172 17.22 -7.45 -4.44
N HIS A 173 17.53 -6.26 -4.95
CA HIS A 173 18.86 -5.65 -4.85
C HIS A 173 18.74 -4.11 -4.73
N THR A 174 19.82 -3.46 -4.35
CA THR A 174 19.90 -1.99 -4.38
C THR A 174 20.52 -1.57 -5.70
N PRO A 175 19.83 -0.83 -6.57
CA PRO A 175 20.40 -0.36 -7.83
C PRO A 175 21.46 0.71 -7.57
N ARG A 176 22.43 0.86 -8.47
CA ARG A 176 23.37 1.99 -8.42
C ARG A 176 22.71 3.30 -8.83
N ARG A 177 21.78 3.23 -9.77
CA ARG A 177 21.03 4.35 -10.30
C ARG A 177 19.58 3.92 -10.58
N ILE A 178 18.64 4.82 -10.33
CA ILE A 178 17.23 4.63 -10.63
C ILE A 178 16.67 5.87 -11.31
N ILE A 179 15.82 5.65 -12.30
CA ILE A 179 15.04 6.71 -12.93
C ILE A 179 13.61 6.57 -12.43
N ILE A 180 13.03 7.65 -11.92
CA ILE A 180 11.65 7.72 -11.45
C ILE A 180 10.90 8.68 -12.36
N TYR A 181 9.89 8.17 -13.06
CA TYR A 181 9.04 8.96 -13.93
C TYR A 181 7.74 9.32 -13.23
N GLY A 182 7.57 10.62 -12.97
CA GLY A 182 6.46 11.21 -12.23
C GLY A 182 6.88 11.77 -10.86
N ALA A 183 6.95 13.10 -10.75
CA ALA A 183 7.30 13.82 -9.51
C ALA A 183 6.06 14.14 -8.65
N GLY A 184 5.05 13.27 -8.66
CA GLY A 184 3.93 13.29 -7.72
C GLY A 184 4.36 12.76 -6.34
N VAL A 185 3.37 12.65 -5.42
CA VAL A 185 3.61 12.20 -4.03
C VAL A 185 4.41 10.91 -3.96
N ILE A 186 4.03 9.90 -4.74
CA ILE A 186 4.67 8.59 -4.72
C ILE A 186 6.10 8.66 -5.28
N GLY A 187 6.28 9.29 -6.44
CA GLY A 187 7.60 9.42 -7.06
C GLY A 187 8.59 10.20 -6.20
N SER A 188 8.19 11.33 -5.64
CA SER A 188 9.02 12.13 -4.72
C SER A 188 9.36 11.36 -3.44
N GLU A 189 8.43 10.58 -2.89
CA GLU A 189 8.70 9.75 -1.71
C GLU A 189 9.73 8.67 -2.02
N TYR A 190 9.57 7.90 -3.11
CA TYR A 190 10.56 6.89 -3.49
C TYR A 190 11.90 7.51 -3.90
N ALA A 191 11.91 8.68 -4.55
CA ALA A 191 13.14 9.43 -4.82
C ALA A 191 13.91 9.69 -3.52
N SER A 192 13.23 10.18 -2.49
CA SER A 192 13.84 10.44 -1.19
C SER A 192 14.29 9.17 -0.45
N ILE A 193 13.60 8.03 -0.63
CA ILE A 193 13.97 6.74 -0.05
C ILE A 193 15.27 6.23 -0.70
N PHE A 194 15.32 6.17 -2.03
CA PHE A 194 16.48 5.67 -2.75
C PHE A 194 17.70 6.59 -2.62
N SER A 195 17.50 7.90 -2.68
CA SER A 195 18.58 8.88 -2.43
C SER A 195 19.18 8.71 -1.03
N GLY A 196 18.32 8.52 0.00
CA GLY A 196 18.77 8.28 1.37
C GLY A 196 19.52 6.96 1.58
N LEU A 197 19.39 6.01 0.65
CA LEU A 197 20.19 4.78 0.59
C LEU A 197 21.49 4.93 -0.24
N GLY A 198 21.79 6.12 -0.75
CA GLY A 198 22.97 6.38 -1.57
C GLY A 198 22.83 5.97 -3.04
N VAL A 199 21.61 5.72 -3.52
CA VAL A 199 21.33 5.46 -4.93
C VAL A 199 21.32 6.78 -5.70
N LEU A 200 21.90 6.83 -6.89
CA LEU A 200 21.75 7.95 -7.81
C LEU A 200 20.32 7.96 -8.37
N VAL A 201 19.58 9.04 -8.15
CA VAL A 201 18.18 9.15 -8.53
C VAL A 201 18.02 10.25 -9.57
N ASP A 202 17.40 9.91 -10.70
CA ASP A 202 16.89 10.88 -11.67
C ASP A 202 15.36 10.90 -11.54
N LEU A 203 14.81 12.00 -11.04
CA LEU A 203 13.38 12.23 -10.97
C LEU A 203 12.94 13.05 -12.17
N ILE A 204 12.07 12.49 -13.01
CA ILE A 204 11.62 13.09 -14.27
C ILE A 204 10.12 13.37 -14.20
N ASP A 205 9.72 14.56 -14.54
CA ASP A 205 8.30 14.95 -14.71
C ASP A 205 8.18 15.87 -15.93
N ASN A 206 7.00 15.96 -16.49
CA ASN A 206 6.67 16.88 -17.56
C ASN A 206 6.18 18.25 -17.06
N ARG A 207 6.11 18.45 -15.76
CA ARG A 207 5.75 19.70 -15.08
C ARG A 207 7.00 20.35 -14.50
N ASP A 208 6.99 21.66 -14.43
CA ASP A 208 8.13 22.45 -13.93
C ASP A 208 8.22 22.46 -12.39
N GLN A 209 7.15 22.08 -11.70
CA GLN A 209 7.08 22.07 -10.23
C GLN A 209 6.76 20.69 -9.68
N LEU A 210 7.40 20.35 -8.55
CA LEU A 210 7.03 19.21 -7.74
C LEU A 210 5.67 19.45 -7.08
N LEU A 211 4.81 18.42 -7.08
CA LEU A 211 3.54 18.46 -6.34
C LEU A 211 2.72 19.72 -6.62
N SER A 212 2.51 20.07 -7.88
CA SER A 212 1.86 21.30 -8.37
C SER A 212 0.46 21.60 -7.80
N PHE A 213 -0.09 20.72 -6.95
CA PHE A 213 -1.34 20.92 -6.21
C PHE A 213 -1.11 21.48 -4.79
N LEU A 214 0.13 21.64 -4.37
CA LEU A 214 0.49 22.29 -3.10
C LEU A 214 0.76 23.77 -3.33
N ASP A 215 0.85 24.50 -2.23
CA ASP A 215 1.34 25.86 -2.19
C ASP A 215 2.78 25.97 -2.71
N ASP A 216 3.10 27.02 -3.46
CA ASP A 216 4.39 27.19 -4.10
C ASP A 216 5.55 27.19 -3.09
N GLU A 217 5.39 27.85 -1.93
CA GLU A 217 6.41 27.88 -0.88
C GLU A 217 6.70 26.47 -0.33
N ILE A 218 5.69 25.62 -0.24
CA ILE A 218 5.84 24.22 0.20
C ILE A 218 6.55 23.40 -0.88
N SER A 219 6.20 23.60 -2.14
CA SER A 219 6.82 22.91 -3.28
C SER A 219 8.28 23.29 -3.46
N ASP A 220 8.62 24.57 -3.30
CA ASP A 220 9.98 25.10 -3.34
C ASP A 220 10.81 24.53 -2.17
N ALA A 221 10.27 24.53 -0.95
CA ALA A 221 10.95 23.96 0.21
C ALA A 221 11.21 22.46 0.01
N LEU A 222 10.26 21.71 -0.57
CA LEU A 222 10.45 20.30 -0.88
C LEU A 222 11.54 20.10 -1.93
N SER A 223 11.54 20.90 -2.99
CA SER A 223 12.54 20.85 -4.06
C SER A 223 13.95 21.13 -3.55
N TYR A 224 14.09 22.03 -2.57
CA TYR A 224 15.36 22.32 -1.92
C TYR A 224 15.90 21.16 -1.07
N HIS A 225 15.00 20.32 -0.53
CA HIS A 225 15.35 19.23 0.38
C HIS A 225 15.41 17.83 -0.27
N LEU A 226 15.05 17.69 -1.54
CA LEU A 226 15.14 16.46 -2.32
C LEU A 226 16.48 16.32 -3.03
#